data_4b9bf9f16309505e025898e19d9e2d6f
#
_entry.id   4b9bf9f16309505e025898e19d9e2d6f
#
_cell.length_a   1.000
_cell.length_b   1.000
_cell.length_c   1.000
_cell.angle_alpha   90.00
_cell.angle_beta   90.00
_cell.angle_gamma   90.00
#
_symmetry.space_group_name_H-M   'P 1'
#
loop_
_entity.id
_entity.type
_entity.pdbx_description
1 polymer ?
#
loop_
_entity_poly.entity_id
_entity_poly.type
_entity_poly.pdbx_seq_one_letter_code
_entity_poly.pdbx_strand_id
1 'polypeptide(L)'
;MEQAIGKAVMVVFMEPVEGTELEFNDWYNRHHVPERVSVPGILNGRRYELSDGDEAPKYLAIYELENESVLHSDAYLQNVKDSTPMNFPRPKVQRLVYRQVFPESGTFDDKTGFPPSKPT
;
A
#
# COMPACT_ATOMS: atom_id res chain seq x y z
N MET A 1 -20.17 -7.50 8.50
CA MET A 1 -19.90 -6.83 7.23
C MET A 1 -18.55 -7.28 6.71
N GLU A 2 -18.49 -7.72 5.50
CA GLU A 2 -17.25 -8.18 4.92
C GLU A 2 -16.32 -7.00 4.67
N GLN A 3 -15.03 -7.21 4.92
CA GLN A 3 -14.01 -6.23 4.59
C GLN A 3 -13.87 -6.16 3.07
N ALA A 4 -13.84 -4.96 2.51
CA ALA A 4 -13.61 -4.78 1.09
C ALA A 4 -12.19 -5.23 0.74
N ILE A 5 -12.06 -6.08 -0.27
CA ILE A 5 -10.79 -6.58 -0.76
C ILE A 5 -10.66 -6.21 -2.23
N GLY A 6 -9.59 -5.55 -2.56
CA GLY A 6 -9.35 -5.11 -3.93
C GLY A 6 -8.68 -6.18 -4.77
N LYS A 7 -8.67 -5.94 -6.07
CA LYS A 7 -8.02 -6.81 -7.06
C LYS A 7 -6.56 -6.43 -7.33
N ALA A 8 -6.10 -5.34 -6.74
CA ALA A 8 -4.72 -4.87 -6.91
C ALA A 8 -4.24 -4.25 -5.62
N VAL A 9 -2.92 -4.14 -5.49
CA VAL A 9 -2.30 -3.43 -4.38
C VAL A 9 -1.23 -2.50 -4.90
N MET A 10 -1.12 -1.34 -4.27
CA MET A 10 0.01 -0.45 -4.44
C MET A 10 0.93 -0.66 -3.25
N VAL A 11 2.17 -1.03 -3.52
CA VAL A 11 3.17 -1.31 -2.49
C VAL A 11 4.26 -0.24 -2.60
N VAL A 12 4.54 0.41 -1.48
CA VAL A 12 5.53 1.49 -1.44
C VAL A 12 6.60 1.12 -0.43
N PHE A 13 7.80 0.88 -0.91
CA PHE A 13 8.97 0.64 -0.07
C PHE A 13 9.64 1.97 0.23
N MET A 14 10.07 2.17 1.48
CA MET A 14 10.61 3.45 1.92
C MET A 14 11.79 3.26 2.84
N GLU A 15 12.85 4.05 2.60
CA GLU A 15 13.99 4.14 3.48
C GLU A 15 14.18 5.61 3.89
N PRO A 16 13.85 5.99 5.14
CA PRO A 16 14.04 7.37 5.56
C PRO A 16 15.51 7.73 5.68
N VAL A 17 15.82 9.00 5.53
CA VAL A 17 17.15 9.54 5.80
C VAL A 17 17.43 9.35 7.30
N GLU A 18 18.67 8.95 7.62
CA GLU A 18 19.07 8.74 9.01
C GLU A 18 18.76 9.97 9.87
N GLY A 19 18.15 9.74 11.01
CA GLY A 19 17.79 10.81 11.96
C GLY A 19 16.44 11.45 11.70
N THR A 20 15.71 11.07 10.63
CA THR A 20 14.42 11.70 10.28
C THR A 20 13.22 10.82 10.55
N GLU A 21 13.40 9.69 11.22
CA GLU A 21 12.31 8.69 11.34
C GLU A 21 11.08 9.22 12.08
N LEU A 22 11.26 10.06 13.09
CA LEU A 22 10.11 10.60 13.83
C LEU A 22 9.22 11.44 12.93
N GLU A 23 9.80 12.38 12.20
CA GLU A 23 9.06 13.25 11.29
C GLU A 23 8.46 12.45 10.13
N PHE A 24 9.23 11.50 9.60
CA PHE A 24 8.82 10.62 8.53
C PHE A 24 7.58 9.81 8.93
N ASN A 25 7.62 9.14 10.08
CA ASN A 25 6.50 8.33 10.54
C ASN A 25 5.28 9.19 10.88
N ASP A 26 5.48 10.34 11.49
CA ASP A 26 4.39 11.26 11.82
C ASP A 26 3.67 11.73 10.54
N TRP A 27 4.44 12.14 9.52
CA TRP A 27 3.88 12.60 8.26
C TRP A 27 3.09 11.49 7.55
N TYR A 28 3.65 10.28 7.46
CA TYR A 28 2.96 9.17 6.83
C TYR A 28 1.67 8.80 7.56
N ASN A 29 1.72 8.74 8.88
CA ASN A 29 0.56 8.30 9.66
C ASN A 29 -0.54 9.35 9.73
N ARG A 30 -0.18 10.62 9.83
CA ARG A 30 -1.16 11.70 9.99
C ARG A 30 -1.66 12.27 8.67
N HIS A 31 -0.83 12.25 7.65
CA HIS A 31 -1.16 12.94 6.40
C HIS A 31 -1.20 12.00 5.21
N HIS A 32 -0.12 11.33 4.89
CA HIS A 32 0.01 10.64 3.62
C HIS A 32 -0.94 9.46 3.48
N VAL A 33 -0.97 8.55 4.45
CA VAL A 33 -1.86 7.38 4.37
C VAL A 33 -3.34 7.80 4.39
N PRO A 34 -3.78 8.65 5.34
CA PRO A 34 -5.17 9.11 5.30
C PRO A 34 -5.56 9.83 4.01
N GLU A 35 -4.67 10.65 3.47
CA GLU A 35 -4.94 11.37 2.22
C GLU A 35 -5.11 10.40 1.06
N ARG A 36 -4.24 9.41 0.93
CA ARG A 36 -4.36 8.42 -0.15
C ARG A 36 -5.63 7.58 -0.01
N VAL A 37 -5.96 7.17 1.20
CA VAL A 37 -7.17 6.36 1.44
C VAL A 37 -8.46 7.14 1.19
N SER A 38 -8.41 8.47 1.18
CA SER A 38 -9.58 9.28 0.84
C SER A 38 -9.96 9.19 -0.64
N VAL A 39 -9.08 8.68 -1.50
CA VAL A 39 -9.36 8.56 -2.93
C VAL A 39 -10.36 7.43 -3.17
N PRO A 40 -11.44 7.68 -3.94
CA PRO A 40 -12.38 6.60 -4.30
C PRO A 40 -11.66 5.45 -4.99
N GLY A 41 -11.88 4.24 -4.50
CA GLY A 41 -11.24 3.03 -5.03
C GLY A 41 -9.97 2.61 -4.31
N ILE A 42 -9.38 3.47 -3.47
CA ILE A 42 -8.35 3.06 -2.52
C ILE A 42 -9.07 2.62 -1.27
N LEU A 43 -9.10 1.32 -1.01
CA LEU A 43 -9.98 0.72 -0.02
C LEU A 43 -9.44 0.83 1.40
N ASN A 44 -8.13 0.74 1.57
CA ASN A 44 -7.47 0.85 2.86
C ASN A 44 -5.97 1.11 2.66
N GLY A 45 -5.27 1.37 3.77
CA GLY A 45 -3.83 1.55 3.75
C GLY A 45 -3.24 1.04 5.06
N ARG A 46 -2.09 0.39 4.99
CA ARG A 46 -1.37 -0.13 6.14
C ARG A 46 0.11 0.11 5.96
N ARG A 47 0.80 0.29 7.07
CA ARG A 47 2.25 0.44 7.08
C ARG A 47 2.89 -0.68 7.88
N TYR A 48 4.07 -1.07 7.44
CA TYR A 48 4.85 -2.13 8.08
C TYR A 48 6.29 -1.68 8.26
N GLU A 49 6.90 -2.12 9.35
CA GLU A 49 8.32 -1.93 9.60
C GLU A 49 9.03 -3.27 9.46
N LEU A 50 10.20 -3.26 8.85
CA LEU A 50 10.99 -4.49 8.68
C LEU A 50 11.29 -5.09 10.06
N SER A 51 10.88 -6.35 10.26
CA SER A 51 11.08 -7.08 11.51
C SER A 51 12.17 -8.13 11.40
N ASP A 52 12.31 -8.73 10.22
CA ASP A 52 13.26 -9.81 9.99
C ASP A 52 13.63 -9.83 8.51
N GLY A 53 14.90 -9.89 8.21
CA GLY A 53 15.44 -9.90 6.86
C GLY A 53 16.55 -8.89 6.69
N ASP A 54 17.40 -9.12 5.68
CA ASP A 54 18.55 -8.27 5.38
C ASP A 54 18.33 -7.53 4.06
N GLU A 55 19.00 -6.38 3.92
CA GLU A 55 19.08 -5.63 2.66
C GLU A 55 17.72 -5.25 2.08
N ALA A 56 16.74 -5.00 2.94
CA ALA A 56 15.42 -4.54 2.54
C ALA A 56 15.15 -3.15 3.11
N PRO A 57 14.31 -2.36 2.43
CA PRO A 57 13.89 -1.07 2.99
C PRO A 57 13.21 -1.24 4.35
N LYS A 58 13.44 -0.28 5.25
CA LYS A 58 12.95 -0.39 6.62
C LYS A 58 11.44 -0.35 6.71
N TYR A 59 10.78 0.40 5.83
CA TYR A 59 9.34 0.60 5.89
C TYR A 59 8.67 0.23 4.58
N LEU A 60 7.41 -0.13 4.70
CA LEU A 60 6.58 -0.51 3.56
C LEU A 60 5.15 -0.07 3.85
N ALA A 61 4.48 0.45 2.86
CA ALA A 61 3.06 0.72 2.91
C ALA A 61 2.35 -0.11 1.85
N ILE A 62 1.17 -0.63 2.17
CA ILE A 62 0.33 -1.37 1.24
C ILE A 62 -1.03 -0.71 1.20
N TYR A 63 -1.48 -0.36 -0.01
CA TYR A 63 -2.82 0.17 -0.25
C TYR A 63 -3.58 -0.82 -1.12
N GLU A 64 -4.71 -1.32 -0.63
CA GLU A 64 -5.57 -2.15 -1.45
C GLU A 64 -6.39 -1.26 -2.39
N LEU A 65 -6.43 -1.65 -3.65
CA LEU A 65 -7.12 -0.90 -4.70
C LEU A 65 -8.28 -1.74 -5.22
N GLU A 66 -9.41 -1.08 -5.51
CA GLU A 66 -10.51 -1.73 -6.18
C GLU A 66 -10.04 -2.40 -7.47
N ASN A 67 -9.21 -1.69 -8.23
CA ASN A 67 -8.48 -2.20 -9.39
C ASN A 67 -7.38 -1.19 -9.75
N GLU A 68 -6.56 -1.55 -10.72
CA GLU A 68 -5.42 -0.73 -11.14
C GLU A 68 -5.82 0.64 -11.70
N SER A 69 -7.01 0.74 -12.30
CA SER A 69 -7.45 1.98 -12.94
C SER A 69 -7.64 3.13 -11.97
N VAL A 70 -7.77 2.83 -10.68
CA VAL A 70 -7.89 3.86 -9.62
C VAL A 70 -6.73 4.84 -9.69
N LEU A 71 -5.52 4.35 -9.99
CA LEU A 71 -4.31 5.18 -10.03
C LEU A 71 -4.21 6.05 -11.28
N HIS A 72 -5.13 5.88 -12.23
CA HIS A 72 -5.25 6.72 -13.42
C HIS A 72 -6.47 7.64 -13.36
N SER A 73 -7.22 7.60 -12.25
CA SER A 73 -8.40 8.42 -12.07
C SER A 73 -8.03 9.90 -11.83
N ASP A 74 -8.93 10.79 -12.23
CA ASP A 74 -8.75 12.22 -11.95
C ASP A 74 -8.69 12.48 -10.44
N ALA A 75 -9.49 11.74 -9.67
CA ALA A 75 -9.50 11.87 -8.21
C ALA A 75 -8.13 11.55 -7.62
N TYR A 76 -7.48 10.47 -8.08
CA TYR A 76 -6.15 10.14 -7.60
C TYR A 76 -5.12 11.19 -8.01
N LEU A 77 -5.13 11.59 -9.27
CA LEU A 77 -4.17 12.59 -9.77
C LEU A 77 -4.30 13.93 -9.04
N GLN A 78 -5.52 14.35 -8.76
CA GLN A 78 -5.75 15.57 -7.98
C GLN A 78 -5.29 15.40 -6.54
N ASN A 79 -5.56 14.24 -5.94
CA ASN A 79 -5.14 13.92 -4.58
C ASN A 79 -3.61 14.02 -4.43
N VAL A 80 -2.86 13.52 -5.43
CA VAL A 80 -1.40 13.60 -5.42
C VAL A 80 -0.94 15.06 -5.45
N LYS A 81 -1.57 15.89 -6.28
CA LYS A 81 -1.24 17.32 -6.35
C LYS A 81 -1.51 18.05 -5.06
N ASP A 82 -2.57 17.66 -4.35
CA ASP A 82 -3.01 18.32 -3.11
C ASP A 82 -2.35 17.74 -1.87
N SER A 83 -1.39 16.82 -2.02
CA SER A 83 -0.75 16.15 -0.90
C SER A 83 -0.05 17.13 0.03
N THR A 84 -0.14 16.87 1.34
CA THR A 84 0.62 17.62 2.34
C THR A 84 2.11 17.49 2.06
N PRO A 85 2.84 18.59 1.91
CA PRO A 85 4.28 18.54 1.64
C PRO A 85 5.06 17.92 2.81
N MET A 86 6.16 17.24 2.47
CA MET A 86 7.13 16.81 3.47
C MET A 86 7.96 18.02 3.92
N ASN A 87 8.13 18.18 5.25
CA ASN A 87 9.00 19.20 5.82
C ASN A 87 10.27 18.58 6.40
N PHE A 88 10.73 17.49 5.82
CA PHE A 88 11.93 16.76 6.21
C PHE A 88 12.59 16.20 4.94
N PRO A 89 13.87 15.78 5.02
CA PRO A 89 14.55 15.20 3.86
C PRO A 89 13.81 13.99 3.28
N ARG A 90 13.71 13.94 1.96
CA ARG A 90 12.95 12.90 1.28
C ARG A 90 13.56 11.52 1.49
N PRO A 91 12.74 10.52 1.84
CA PRO A 91 13.20 9.13 1.89
C PRO A 91 13.45 8.60 0.49
N LYS A 92 14.19 7.50 0.41
CA LYS A 92 14.20 6.70 -0.83
C LYS A 92 12.87 5.98 -0.91
N VAL A 93 12.25 6.01 -2.08
CA VAL A 93 10.92 5.44 -2.29
C VAL A 93 10.90 4.62 -3.57
N GLN A 94 10.32 3.42 -3.49
CA GLN A 94 10.01 2.60 -4.65
C GLN A 94 8.53 2.25 -4.59
N ARG A 95 7.78 2.64 -5.61
CA ARG A 95 6.34 2.40 -5.69
C ARG A 95 6.07 1.36 -6.77
N LEU A 96 5.35 0.31 -6.40
CA LEU A 96 5.02 -0.80 -7.28
C LEU A 96 3.52 -1.10 -7.20
N VAL A 97 2.96 -1.58 -8.28
CA VAL A 97 1.56 -1.97 -8.34
C VAL A 97 1.48 -3.42 -8.76
N TYR A 98 0.76 -4.22 -7.99
CA TYR A 98 0.59 -5.65 -8.25
C TYR A 98 -0.88 -5.97 -8.40
N ARG A 99 -1.21 -6.84 -9.34
CA ARG A 99 -2.57 -7.34 -9.56
C ARG A 99 -2.69 -8.71 -8.94
N GLN A 100 -3.83 -8.97 -8.28
CA GLN A 100 -4.10 -10.27 -7.70
C GLN A 100 -4.25 -11.33 -8.80
N VAL A 101 -3.57 -12.45 -8.64
CA VAL A 101 -3.66 -13.58 -9.58
C VAL A 101 -4.20 -14.85 -8.93
N PHE A 102 -4.17 -14.94 -7.60
CA PHE A 102 -4.74 -16.07 -6.87
C PHE A 102 -5.07 -15.64 -5.43
N PRO A 103 -6.23 -16.05 -4.90
CA PRO A 103 -7.35 -16.63 -5.66
C PRO A 103 -7.91 -15.61 -6.65
N GLU A 104 -8.81 -16.03 -7.52
CA GLU A 104 -9.37 -15.13 -8.54
C GLU A 104 -10.06 -13.92 -7.92
N SER A 105 -10.66 -14.13 -6.74
CA SER A 105 -11.24 -13.06 -5.94
C SER A 105 -11.14 -13.39 -4.46
N GLY A 106 -11.16 -12.36 -3.60
CA GLY A 106 -11.09 -12.55 -2.16
C GLY A 106 -9.73 -13.03 -1.69
N THR A 107 -9.72 -13.91 -0.69
CA THR A 107 -8.52 -14.50 -0.11
C THR A 107 -8.68 -16.00 -0.01
N PHE A 108 -7.57 -16.72 -0.05
CA PHE A 108 -7.56 -18.15 0.24
C PHE A 108 -7.25 -18.31 1.73
N ASP A 109 -8.13 -19.00 2.44
CA ASP A 109 -7.99 -19.21 3.89
C ASP A 109 -8.36 -20.63 4.31
N ASP A 110 -8.46 -21.56 3.35
CA ASP A 110 -8.77 -22.95 3.63
C ASP A 110 -7.61 -23.62 4.37
N LYS A 111 -7.86 -24.04 5.59
CA LYS A 111 -6.85 -24.63 6.47
C LYS A 111 -6.87 -26.15 6.50
N THR A 112 -7.59 -26.78 5.57
CA THR A 112 -7.63 -28.24 5.50
C THR A 112 -6.30 -28.84 5.05
N GLY A 113 -5.42 -28.06 4.44
CA GLY A 113 -4.13 -28.53 3.94
C GLY A 113 -4.20 -29.13 2.55
N PHE A 114 -5.36 -29.15 1.93
CA PHE A 114 -5.49 -29.61 0.55
C PHE A 114 -5.30 -28.44 -0.41
N PRO A 115 -4.53 -28.63 -1.49
CA PRO A 115 -4.41 -27.57 -2.48
C PRO A 115 -5.75 -27.37 -3.19
N PRO A 116 -6.02 -26.12 -3.66
CA PRO A 116 -7.22 -25.88 -4.45
C PRO A 116 -7.14 -26.64 -5.78
N SER A 117 -8.31 -26.88 -6.37
CA SER A 117 -8.37 -27.46 -7.71
C SER A 117 -7.55 -26.62 -8.69
N LYS A 118 -6.81 -27.30 -9.57
CA LYS A 118 -6.02 -26.59 -10.57
C LYS A 118 -6.94 -25.83 -11.51
N PRO A 119 -6.59 -24.59 -11.86
CA PRO A 119 -7.31 -23.91 -12.91
C PRO A 119 -7.17 -24.68 -14.21
N THR A 120 -8.25 -24.84 -14.89
CA THR A 120 -8.28 -25.56 -16.16
C THR A 120 -8.09 -24.59 -17.31
#